data_f54968f68eff0e72fc91fc886135cece
#
_entry.id   f54968f68eff0e72fc91fc886135cece
#
_cell.length_a   1.000
_cell.length_b   1.000
_cell.length_c   1.000
_cell.angle_alpha   90.00
_cell.angle_beta   90.00
_cell.angle_gamma   90.00
#
_symmetry.space_group_name_H-M   'P 1'
#
loop_
_entity.id
_entity.type
_entity.pdbx_description
1 polymer ?
#
loop_
_entity_poly.entity_id
_entity_poly.type
_entity_poly.pdbx_seq_one_letter_code
_entity_poly.pdbx_strand_id
1 'polypeptide(L)'
;MRTTTHTETVVVGGGPVGMLIAAELGAYGIDVVVLEEKDATSARPKAGTLHARAVQALTRRGYLGLPRSSDAPVTEPFHFAGMPGLTITVPAAEPEPILKRAQADLEREFEARARERGATVLRGHRVTALRQGPDGVEVVAEGPGGEHTVHARYLVGADGARSTVRREAGFTEDTHPATVSAMMGLVRLTEPDKAPRGWCRTERGWVIAKPVRDGHSLVRTLDCEGPHPDRHTRATVRDLRDEASRIAGYDIPMEDALSVTRFSDFTRLVRHYREGRVFLAGDAAHVHFPIGGQGLSTGVVDALNLSWKLAHTLRGTAGEGLLDTYDAERRPAAQRVVDNTRVQLTLMRPAAELDPLRAMVTELLTLDETRRHVGDLISAQETVYPARSGTGSRWEGRFLENMTVSGGAEPRDLTGLLSGTRPLLLLSGGRAAAYGESARGWAHVLNTVVASPDAALPCDALLVRPDGHVAWASDAGDLTDALRLWFGEPR
;
A
#
# COMPACT_ATOMS: atom_id res chain seq x y z
N MET A 1 -34.46 7.80 -12.54
CA MET A 1 -34.26 9.26 -12.40
C MET A 1 -32.78 9.57 -12.58
N ARG A 2 -32.43 10.75 -13.10
CA ARG A 2 -31.03 11.20 -13.12
C ARG A 2 -30.75 11.98 -11.83
N THR A 3 -29.74 11.59 -11.10
CA THR A 3 -29.29 12.27 -9.88
C THR A 3 -27.95 12.94 -10.16
N THR A 4 -27.75 14.15 -9.69
CA THR A 4 -26.47 14.87 -9.81
C THR A 4 -25.95 15.25 -8.44
N THR A 5 -24.67 15.01 -8.20
CA THR A 5 -23.97 15.37 -6.95
C THR A 5 -22.71 16.18 -7.30
N HIS A 6 -22.39 17.15 -6.45
CA HIS A 6 -21.16 17.93 -6.52
C HIS A 6 -20.32 17.65 -5.28
N THR A 7 -19.00 17.49 -5.46
CA THR A 7 -18.05 17.22 -4.37
C THR A 7 -16.66 17.78 -4.72
N GLU A 8 -15.74 17.83 -3.78
CA GLU A 8 -14.35 18.22 -4.07
C GLU A 8 -13.56 17.07 -4.69
N THR A 9 -13.79 15.83 -4.22
CA THR A 9 -13.10 14.64 -4.73
C THR A 9 -14.07 13.47 -4.86
N VAL A 10 -14.04 12.80 -6.01
CA VAL A 10 -14.71 11.52 -6.20
C VAL A 10 -13.67 10.39 -6.17
N VAL A 11 -13.93 9.35 -5.37
CA VAL A 11 -13.14 8.13 -5.31
C VAL A 11 -13.93 7.00 -5.94
N VAL A 12 -13.37 6.34 -6.95
CA VAL A 12 -13.99 5.18 -7.61
C VAL A 12 -13.34 3.91 -7.12
N GLY A 13 -14.13 3.06 -6.48
CA GLY A 13 -13.71 1.81 -5.83
C GLY A 13 -13.71 1.89 -4.31
N GLY A 14 -14.57 1.09 -3.67
CA GLY A 14 -14.74 0.99 -2.22
C GLY A 14 -13.93 -0.14 -1.59
N GLY A 15 -12.81 -0.54 -2.20
CA GLY A 15 -11.84 -1.44 -1.59
C GLY A 15 -11.00 -0.73 -0.50
N PRO A 16 -10.07 -1.45 0.16
CA PRO A 16 -9.32 -0.89 1.29
C PRO A 16 -8.52 0.38 0.92
N VAL A 17 -8.01 0.48 -0.31
CA VAL A 17 -7.26 1.65 -0.77
C VAL A 17 -8.18 2.86 -0.95
N GLY A 18 -9.31 2.70 -1.64
CA GLY A 18 -10.27 3.80 -1.86
C GLY A 18 -10.92 4.28 -0.57
N MET A 19 -11.28 3.36 0.33
CA MET A 19 -11.83 3.72 1.64
C MET A 19 -10.82 4.43 2.53
N LEU A 20 -9.53 4.03 2.48
CA LEU A 20 -8.46 4.72 3.18
C LEU A 20 -8.26 6.15 2.62
N ILE A 21 -8.27 6.33 1.30
CA ILE A 21 -8.19 7.65 0.67
C ILE A 21 -9.36 8.53 1.13
N ALA A 22 -10.58 8.00 1.12
CA ALA A 22 -11.76 8.75 1.56
C ALA A 22 -11.67 9.13 3.04
N ALA A 23 -11.21 8.20 3.89
CA ALA A 23 -11.00 8.47 5.31
C ALA A 23 -9.91 9.52 5.56
N GLU A 24 -8.80 9.46 4.83
CA GLU A 24 -7.75 10.47 4.94
C GLU A 24 -8.21 11.84 4.46
N LEU A 25 -8.83 11.95 3.28
CA LEU A 25 -9.35 13.21 2.77
C LEU A 25 -10.40 13.81 3.71
N GLY A 26 -11.32 12.99 4.25
CA GLY A 26 -12.28 13.41 5.26
C GLY A 26 -11.62 13.94 6.54
N ALA A 27 -10.48 13.37 6.96
CA ALA A 27 -9.70 13.89 8.09
C ALA A 27 -9.19 15.32 7.86
N TYR A 28 -8.94 15.68 6.59
CA TYR A 28 -8.64 17.05 6.19
C TYR A 28 -9.89 17.89 5.98
N GLY A 29 -11.11 17.37 6.18
CA GLY A 29 -12.39 18.04 5.94
C GLY A 29 -12.63 18.35 4.46
N ILE A 30 -12.10 17.51 3.56
CA ILE A 30 -12.43 17.54 2.13
C ILE A 30 -13.73 16.78 1.92
N ASP A 31 -14.60 17.33 1.09
CA ASP A 31 -15.84 16.67 0.70
C ASP A 31 -15.56 15.56 -0.30
N VAL A 32 -15.95 14.32 0.05
CA VAL A 32 -15.62 13.10 -0.71
C VAL A 32 -16.85 12.26 -0.98
N VAL A 33 -17.01 11.86 -2.24
CA VAL A 33 -17.97 10.84 -2.66
C VAL A 33 -17.22 9.60 -3.10
N VAL A 34 -17.55 8.43 -2.54
CA VAL A 34 -17.02 7.12 -2.96
C VAL A 34 -18.10 6.39 -3.76
N LEU A 35 -17.75 5.95 -4.97
CA LEU A 35 -18.59 5.10 -5.82
C LEU A 35 -18.04 3.67 -5.81
N GLU A 36 -18.84 2.71 -5.31
CA GLU A 36 -18.48 1.28 -5.26
C GLU A 36 -19.54 0.42 -5.94
N GLU A 37 -19.13 -0.43 -6.89
CA GLU A 37 -20.04 -1.29 -7.66
C GLU A 37 -20.76 -2.36 -6.83
N LYS A 38 -20.14 -2.83 -5.73
CA LYS A 38 -20.70 -3.90 -4.87
C LYS A 38 -21.56 -3.31 -3.76
N ASP A 39 -22.61 -4.01 -3.41
CA ASP A 39 -23.51 -3.63 -2.32
C ASP A 39 -22.87 -3.78 -0.94
N ALA A 40 -21.89 -4.66 -0.79
CA ALA A 40 -21.22 -4.94 0.48
C ALA A 40 -19.75 -5.35 0.29
N THR A 41 -18.98 -5.25 1.38
CA THR A 41 -17.61 -5.76 1.46
C THR A 41 -17.58 -7.26 1.18
N SER A 42 -16.66 -7.69 0.33
CA SER A 42 -16.54 -9.09 -0.06
C SER A 42 -16.05 -9.95 1.11
N ALA A 43 -16.80 -11.00 1.45
CA ALA A 43 -16.38 -12.01 2.41
C ALA A 43 -15.32 -13.00 1.86
N ARG A 44 -15.01 -12.95 0.54
CA ARG A 44 -14.01 -13.84 -0.06
C ARG A 44 -12.62 -13.48 0.47
N PRO A 45 -11.82 -14.48 0.87
CA PRO A 45 -10.43 -14.27 1.25
C PRO A 45 -9.65 -13.61 0.11
N LYS A 46 -8.93 -12.54 0.44
CA LYS A 46 -8.01 -11.83 -0.42
C LYS A 46 -6.67 -11.66 0.30
N ALA A 47 -6.02 -10.50 0.19
CA ALA A 47 -4.83 -10.20 0.95
C ALA A 47 -5.09 -10.27 2.48
N GLY A 48 -4.07 -10.64 3.23
CA GLY A 48 -4.15 -10.75 4.69
C GLY A 48 -2.81 -10.42 5.36
N THR A 49 -1.93 -9.71 4.64
CA THR A 49 -0.61 -9.34 5.14
C THR A 49 -0.35 -7.87 4.85
N LEU A 50 0.03 -7.13 5.86
CA LEU A 50 0.64 -5.82 5.76
C LEU A 50 2.09 -5.91 6.23
N HIS A 51 3.00 -5.30 5.48
CA HIS A 51 4.42 -5.23 5.77
C HIS A 51 4.78 -3.94 6.51
N ALA A 52 5.94 -3.93 7.14
CA ALA A 52 6.41 -2.92 8.09
C ALA A 52 6.08 -1.48 7.69
N ARG A 53 6.42 -1.02 6.49
CA ARG A 53 6.16 0.38 6.10
C ARG A 53 4.68 0.75 6.13
N ALA A 54 3.81 -0.13 5.66
CA ALA A 54 2.37 0.10 5.70
C ALA A 54 1.83 0.07 7.14
N VAL A 55 2.34 -0.84 7.98
CA VAL A 55 1.97 -0.93 9.40
C VAL A 55 2.41 0.34 10.13
N GLN A 56 3.65 0.77 9.98
CA GLN A 56 4.20 2.01 10.55
C GLN A 56 3.37 3.23 10.15
N ALA A 57 3.09 3.39 8.85
CA ALA A 57 2.34 4.52 8.35
C ALA A 57 0.88 4.53 8.85
N LEU A 58 0.18 3.38 8.88
CA LEU A 58 -1.17 3.27 9.41
C LEU A 58 -1.22 3.53 10.92
N THR A 59 -0.22 3.06 11.68
CA THR A 59 -0.10 3.32 13.11
C THR A 59 0.05 4.82 13.38
N ARG A 60 0.92 5.52 12.64
CA ARG A 60 1.10 6.98 12.76
C ARG A 60 -0.15 7.78 12.41
N ARG A 61 -0.99 7.25 11.52
CA ARG A 61 -2.28 7.85 11.16
C ARG A 61 -3.42 7.43 12.09
N GLY A 62 -3.13 6.66 13.15
CA GLY A 62 -4.10 6.22 14.14
C GLY A 62 -5.12 5.18 13.65
N TYR A 63 -4.82 4.48 12.54
CA TYR A 63 -5.65 3.36 12.04
C TYR A 63 -5.35 2.05 12.75
N LEU A 64 -4.17 1.92 13.31
CA LEU A 64 -3.75 0.79 14.13
C LEU A 64 -3.44 1.27 15.53
N GLY A 65 -3.52 0.36 16.52
CA GLY A 65 -3.14 0.66 17.89
C GLY A 65 -1.67 1.07 18.00
N LEU A 66 -1.34 1.77 19.08
CA LEU A 66 0.05 2.12 19.38
C LEU A 66 0.91 0.85 19.46
N PRO A 67 2.18 0.91 19.02
CA PRO A 67 3.08 -0.23 19.10
C PRO A 67 3.28 -0.63 20.57
N ARG A 68 3.52 -1.92 20.80
CA ARG A 68 4.00 -2.36 22.10
C ARG A 68 5.41 -1.81 22.29
N SER A 69 5.70 -1.22 23.45
CA SER A 69 7.06 -0.84 23.78
C SER A 69 7.94 -2.10 23.78
N SER A 70 9.01 -2.07 23.03
CA SER A 70 10.05 -3.10 23.02
C SER A 70 11.39 -2.44 23.24
N ASP A 71 12.24 -3.07 24.05
CA ASP A 71 13.60 -2.56 24.32
C ASP A 71 14.60 -3.02 23.22
N ALA A 72 14.17 -3.87 22.30
CA ALA A 72 14.99 -4.41 21.23
C ALA A 72 14.23 -4.46 19.90
N PRO A 73 14.93 -4.44 18.75
CA PRO A 73 14.34 -4.64 17.43
C PRO A 73 13.49 -5.91 17.37
N VAL A 74 12.36 -5.83 16.68
CA VAL A 74 11.44 -6.96 16.50
C VAL A 74 11.69 -7.58 15.13
N THR A 75 11.87 -8.90 15.11
CA THR A 75 12.20 -9.66 13.91
C THR A 75 11.19 -10.80 13.72
N GLU A 76 10.65 -10.91 12.51
CA GLU A 76 9.78 -12.03 12.11
C GLU A 76 10.35 -12.81 10.94
N PRO A 77 10.27 -14.16 10.96
CA PRO A 77 10.68 -14.99 9.85
C PRO A 77 9.77 -14.75 8.63
N PHE A 78 10.38 -14.77 7.47
CA PHE A 78 9.70 -14.67 6.19
C PHE A 78 10.35 -15.60 5.15
N HIS A 79 9.92 -15.53 3.91
CA HIS A 79 10.48 -16.31 2.81
C HIS A 79 10.78 -15.45 1.59
N PHE A 80 11.73 -15.86 0.79
CA PHE A 80 11.97 -15.31 -0.53
C PHE A 80 11.78 -16.40 -1.58
N ALA A 81 10.81 -16.26 -2.48
CA ALA A 81 10.49 -17.28 -3.50
C ALA A 81 10.22 -18.70 -2.91
N GLY A 82 9.61 -18.79 -1.73
CA GLY A 82 9.44 -20.07 -1.02
C GLY A 82 10.67 -20.58 -0.28
N MET A 83 11.84 -19.96 -0.45
CA MET A 83 13.07 -20.30 0.28
C MET A 83 13.02 -19.68 1.68
N PRO A 84 13.34 -20.47 2.74
CA PRO A 84 13.38 -19.97 4.12
C PRO A 84 14.64 -19.12 4.37
N GLY A 85 14.73 -18.54 5.57
CA GLY A 85 15.91 -17.82 6.03
C GLY A 85 15.83 -16.29 5.93
N LEU A 86 14.87 -15.76 5.17
CA LEU A 86 14.60 -14.33 5.19
C LEU A 86 13.94 -13.92 6.51
N THR A 87 14.28 -12.73 6.99
CA THR A 87 13.61 -12.08 8.14
C THR A 87 13.25 -10.65 7.78
N ILE A 88 12.18 -10.14 8.39
CA ILE A 88 11.82 -8.72 8.37
C ILE A 88 12.00 -8.18 9.78
N THR A 89 12.79 -7.13 9.92
CA THR A 89 13.13 -6.51 11.22
C THR A 89 12.69 -5.06 11.23
N VAL A 90 12.18 -4.60 12.36
CA VAL A 90 11.86 -3.19 12.62
C VAL A 90 12.58 -2.72 13.88
N PRO A 91 12.91 -1.39 13.98
CA PRO A 91 13.44 -0.81 15.22
C PRO A 91 12.52 -1.04 16.43
N ALA A 92 13.07 -1.00 17.63
CA ALA A 92 12.36 -1.25 18.88
C ALA A 92 11.12 -0.36 19.11
N ALA A 93 11.19 0.89 18.65
CA ALA A 93 10.11 1.87 18.82
C ALA A 93 9.01 1.78 17.73
N GLU A 94 9.17 0.90 16.75
CA GLU A 94 8.21 0.72 15.64
C GLU A 94 7.26 -0.46 15.90
N PRO A 95 6.07 -0.47 15.27
CA PRO A 95 5.13 -1.58 15.39
C PRO A 95 5.69 -2.86 14.75
N GLU A 96 4.93 -3.95 14.87
CA GLU A 96 5.29 -5.26 14.31
C GLU A 96 5.70 -5.21 12.84
N PRO A 97 6.71 -6.00 12.42
CA PRO A 97 7.22 -6.02 11.03
C PRO A 97 6.19 -6.58 10.03
N ILE A 98 5.27 -7.43 10.51
CA ILE A 98 4.23 -8.07 9.70
C ILE A 98 2.92 -8.11 10.48
N LEU A 99 1.91 -7.39 10.00
CA LEU A 99 0.56 -7.49 10.54
C LEU A 99 -0.28 -8.47 9.72
N LYS A 100 -0.83 -9.51 10.37
CA LYS A 100 -1.78 -10.44 9.77
C LYS A 100 -3.19 -9.98 10.09
N ARG A 101 -3.87 -9.44 9.07
CA ARG A 101 -5.25 -8.96 9.19
C ARG A 101 -5.99 -9.15 7.87
N ALA A 102 -7.21 -9.70 7.91
CA ALA A 102 -7.98 -9.91 6.69
C ALA A 102 -8.30 -8.58 6.00
N GLN A 103 -8.14 -8.53 4.69
CA GLN A 103 -8.43 -7.32 3.90
C GLN A 103 -9.86 -6.81 4.13
N ALA A 104 -10.84 -7.71 4.29
CA ALA A 104 -12.22 -7.33 4.54
C ALA A 104 -12.42 -6.59 5.87
N ASP A 105 -11.60 -6.89 6.90
CA ASP A 105 -11.66 -6.19 8.18
C ASP A 105 -11.09 -4.77 8.04
N LEU A 106 -9.98 -4.62 7.33
CA LEU A 106 -9.40 -3.31 7.02
C LEU A 106 -10.36 -2.47 6.19
N GLU A 107 -11.02 -3.07 5.17
CA GLU A 107 -11.99 -2.36 4.33
C GLU A 107 -13.14 -1.82 5.17
N ARG A 108 -13.73 -2.63 6.06
CA ARG A 108 -14.80 -2.20 6.96
C ARG A 108 -14.38 -1.09 7.92
N GLU A 109 -13.19 -1.21 8.49
CA GLU A 109 -12.67 -0.17 9.39
C GLU A 109 -12.41 1.15 8.66
N PHE A 110 -11.79 1.10 7.49
CA PHE A 110 -11.53 2.30 6.71
C PHE A 110 -12.83 2.93 6.20
N GLU A 111 -13.83 2.12 5.82
CA GLU A 111 -15.16 2.64 5.48
C GLU A 111 -15.85 3.32 6.67
N ALA A 112 -15.82 2.68 7.84
CA ALA A 112 -16.41 3.27 9.05
C ALA A 112 -15.77 4.63 9.35
N ARG A 113 -14.43 4.71 9.28
CA ARG A 113 -13.71 5.98 9.47
C ARG A 113 -13.97 7.01 8.37
N ALA A 114 -14.12 6.60 7.11
CA ALA A 114 -14.46 7.49 6.02
C ALA A 114 -15.83 8.14 6.27
N ARG A 115 -16.83 7.34 6.65
CA ARG A 115 -18.19 7.83 6.98
C ARG A 115 -18.20 8.73 8.22
N GLU A 116 -17.49 8.35 9.28
CA GLU A 116 -17.33 9.15 10.50
C GLU A 116 -16.74 10.54 10.20
N ARG A 117 -15.83 10.61 9.22
CA ARG A 117 -15.18 11.84 8.77
C ARG A 117 -15.93 12.59 7.66
N GLY A 118 -17.18 12.21 7.39
CA GLY A 118 -18.09 12.91 6.50
C GLY A 118 -18.09 12.45 5.03
N ALA A 119 -17.35 11.41 4.66
CA ALA A 119 -17.39 10.90 3.30
C ALA A 119 -18.74 10.23 2.98
N THR A 120 -19.31 10.56 1.83
CA THR A 120 -20.51 9.90 1.30
C THR A 120 -20.11 8.65 0.53
N VAL A 121 -20.48 7.46 1.03
CA VAL A 121 -20.16 6.18 0.38
C VAL A 121 -21.43 5.63 -0.28
N LEU A 122 -21.41 5.56 -1.62
CA LEU A 122 -22.47 5.06 -2.47
C LEU A 122 -22.11 3.67 -2.99
N ARG A 123 -22.64 2.63 -2.33
CA ARG A 123 -22.52 1.24 -2.77
C ARG A 123 -23.58 0.90 -3.83
N GLY A 124 -23.36 -0.14 -4.63
CA GLY A 124 -24.20 -0.51 -5.75
C GLY A 124 -24.12 0.48 -6.92
N HIS A 125 -23.08 1.32 -6.97
CA HIS A 125 -22.89 2.34 -8.02
C HIS A 125 -21.69 1.94 -8.90
N ARG A 126 -21.96 1.50 -10.11
CA ARG A 126 -20.95 1.08 -11.10
C ARG A 126 -20.63 2.23 -12.05
N VAL A 127 -19.42 2.72 -12.02
CA VAL A 127 -18.94 3.74 -12.96
C VAL A 127 -18.91 3.19 -14.38
N THR A 128 -19.49 3.95 -15.31
CA THR A 128 -19.62 3.59 -16.73
C THR A 128 -18.90 4.54 -17.66
N ALA A 129 -18.73 5.80 -17.27
CA ALA A 129 -18.00 6.80 -18.06
C ALA A 129 -17.38 7.87 -17.15
N LEU A 130 -16.36 8.52 -17.68
CA LEU A 130 -15.79 9.72 -17.08
C LEU A 130 -15.35 10.72 -18.15
N ARG A 131 -15.33 11.99 -17.79
CA ARG A 131 -14.78 13.07 -18.59
C ARG A 131 -14.01 14.02 -17.69
N GLN A 132 -12.92 14.59 -18.17
CA GLN A 132 -12.22 15.67 -17.48
C GLN A 132 -12.16 16.91 -18.34
N GLY A 133 -12.22 18.06 -17.70
CA GLY A 133 -12.14 19.38 -18.29
C GLY A 133 -11.25 20.32 -17.46
N PRO A 134 -11.14 21.59 -17.86
CA PRO A 134 -10.30 22.56 -17.13
C PRO A 134 -10.78 22.80 -15.69
N ASP A 135 -12.09 22.69 -15.44
CA ASP A 135 -12.69 23.03 -14.12
C ASP A 135 -12.87 21.82 -13.21
N GLY A 136 -12.85 20.59 -13.74
CA GLY A 136 -13.07 19.39 -12.95
C GLY A 136 -13.23 18.12 -13.76
N VAL A 137 -13.81 17.13 -13.11
CA VAL A 137 -14.14 15.82 -13.67
C VAL A 137 -15.63 15.55 -13.51
N GLU A 138 -16.21 14.87 -14.50
CA GLU A 138 -17.57 14.35 -14.47
C GLU A 138 -17.48 12.82 -14.52
N VAL A 139 -18.16 12.16 -13.58
CA VAL A 139 -18.22 10.71 -13.48
C VAL A 139 -19.66 10.25 -13.57
N VAL A 140 -19.96 9.34 -14.49
CA VAL A 140 -21.29 8.74 -14.64
C VAL A 140 -21.28 7.34 -14.07
N ALA A 141 -22.23 7.02 -13.21
CA ALA A 141 -22.42 5.71 -12.62
C ALA A 141 -23.86 5.23 -12.75
N GLU A 142 -24.03 3.93 -12.90
CA GLU A 142 -25.32 3.26 -12.78
C GLU A 142 -25.50 2.79 -11.33
N GLY A 143 -26.58 3.23 -10.68
CA GLY A 143 -26.94 2.87 -9.31
C GLY A 143 -28.35 2.32 -9.18
N PRO A 144 -28.79 1.93 -7.96
CA PRO A 144 -30.14 1.38 -7.72
C PRO A 144 -31.27 2.31 -8.15
N GLY A 145 -31.02 3.64 -8.13
CA GLY A 145 -31.99 4.68 -8.53
C GLY A 145 -31.90 5.10 -9.99
N GLY A 146 -31.05 4.48 -10.82
CA GLY A 146 -30.75 4.84 -12.20
C GLY A 146 -29.40 5.52 -12.36
N GLU A 147 -29.27 6.37 -13.37
CA GLU A 147 -28.02 7.08 -13.67
C GLU A 147 -27.73 8.16 -12.63
N HIS A 148 -26.51 8.16 -12.13
CA HIS A 148 -25.99 9.13 -11.17
C HIS A 148 -24.73 9.79 -11.72
N THR A 149 -24.75 11.11 -11.86
CA THR A 149 -23.63 11.93 -12.31
C THR A 149 -22.98 12.62 -11.11
N VAL A 150 -21.65 12.48 -10.97
CA VAL A 150 -20.87 13.15 -9.92
C VAL A 150 -19.88 14.12 -10.59
N HIS A 151 -19.97 15.41 -10.20
CA HIS A 151 -18.99 16.42 -10.58
C HIS A 151 -18.02 16.67 -9.43
N ALA A 152 -16.72 16.64 -9.72
CA ALA A 152 -15.69 16.84 -8.71
C ALA A 152 -14.49 17.64 -9.28
N ARG A 153 -13.69 18.22 -8.38
CA ARG A 153 -12.44 18.88 -8.81
C ARG A 153 -11.37 17.87 -9.18
N TYR A 154 -11.34 16.71 -8.50
CA TYR A 154 -10.41 15.61 -8.73
C TYR A 154 -11.11 14.26 -8.64
N LEU A 155 -10.52 13.26 -9.33
CA LEU A 155 -10.93 11.87 -9.28
C LEU A 155 -9.76 10.98 -8.89
N VAL A 156 -10.03 10.01 -7.99
CA VAL A 156 -9.07 8.95 -7.67
C VAL A 156 -9.68 7.59 -8.04
N GLY A 157 -9.04 6.90 -9.00
CA GLY A 157 -9.37 5.52 -9.35
C GLY A 157 -8.65 4.54 -8.43
N ALA A 158 -9.43 3.87 -7.58
CA ALA A 158 -9.00 2.77 -6.70
C ALA A 158 -9.85 1.52 -6.96
N ASP A 159 -10.34 1.37 -8.19
CA ASP A 159 -11.33 0.38 -8.66
C ASP A 159 -10.69 -0.95 -9.11
N GLY A 160 -9.45 -1.18 -8.67
CA GLY A 160 -8.79 -2.48 -8.74
C GLY A 160 -8.25 -2.85 -10.12
N ALA A 161 -7.83 -4.10 -10.26
CA ALA A 161 -7.09 -4.60 -11.44
C ALA A 161 -7.83 -4.41 -12.77
N ARG A 162 -9.17 -4.37 -12.76
CA ARG A 162 -10.01 -4.15 -13.94
C ARG A 162 -10.50 -2.71 -14.07
N SER A 163 -9.75 -1.76 -13.52
CA SER A 163 -10.10 -0.35 -13.42
C SER A 163 -10.77 0.21 -14.67
N THR A 164 -11.97 0.73 -14.48
CA THR A 164 -12.70 1.52 -15.50
C THR A 164 -12.07 2.90 -15.60
N VAL A 165 -11.70 3.50 -14.47
CA VAL A 165 -11.05 4.83 -14.44
C VAL A 165 -9.77 4.83 -15.28
N ARG A 166 -8.90 3.82 -15.14
CA ARG A 166 -7.68 3.71 -15.94
C ARG A 166 -7.97 3.72 -17.45
N ARG A 167 -8.95 2.93 -17.89
CA ARG A 167 -9.30 2.82 -19.32
C ARG A 167 -9.93 4.10 -19.86
N GLU A 168 -10.92 4.61 -19.15
CA GLU A 168 -11.68 5.78 -19.60
C GLU A 168 -10.88 7.07 -19.57
N ALA A 169 -9.92 7.20 -18.62
CA ALA A 169 -9.02 8.35 -18.58
C ALA A 169 -7.80 8.23 -19.53
N GLY A 170 -7.67 7.12 -20.25
CA GLY A 170 -6.62 6.93 -21.26
C GLY A 170 -5.22 6.70 -20.71
N PHE A 171 -5.09 6.17 -19.49
CA PHE A 171 -3.77 5.83 -18.94
C PHE A 171 -3.07 4.77 -19.78
N THR A 172 -1.82 5.04 -20.12
CA THR A 172 -0.95 4.07 -20.78
C THR A 172 -0.27 3.18 -19.76
N GLU A 173 0.03 1.94 -20.14
CA GLU A 173 0.53 0.94 -19.21
C GLU A 173 1.59 0.04 -19.85
N ASP A 174 2.54 -0.43 -19.03
CA ASP A 174 3.47 -1.49 -19.36
C ASP A 174 2.92 -2.81 -18.82
N THR A 175 2.88 -3.84 -19.64
CA THR A 175 2.32 -5.14 -19.27
C THR A 175 3.28 -6.28 -19.56
N HIS A 176 3.22 -7.32 -18.72
CA HIS A 176 3.85 -8.61 -18.99
C HIS A 176 2.76 -9.68 -19.05
N PRO A 177 2.68 -10.45 -20.16
CA PRO A 177 1.69 -11.51 -20.29
C PRO A 177 1.88 -12.59 -19.24
N ALA A 178 0.78 -13.27 -18.90
CA ALA A 178 0.83 -14.40 -17.99
C ALA A 178 1.67 -15.55 -18.56
N THR A 179 2.50 -16.15 -17.71
CA THR A 179 3.36 -17.31 -18.03
C THR A 179 3.07 -18.52 -17.13
N VAL A 180 2.35 -18.31 -16.03
CA VAL A 180 1.93 -19.35 -15.08
C VAL A 180 0.48 -19.13 -14.68
N SER A 181 -0.14 -20.17 -14.16
CA SER A 181 -1.42 -20.06 -13.45
C SER A 181 -1.26 -20.44 -11.98
N ALA A 182 -2.16 -19.95 -11.16
CA ALA A 182 -2.19 -20.25 -9.76
C ALA A 182 -3.64 -20.28 -9.25
N MET A 183 -3.89 -21.13 -8.26
CA MET A 183 -5.17 -21.17 -7.58
C MET A 183 -4.99 -21.02 -6.08
N MET A 184 -6.04 -20.56 -5.43
CA MET A 184 -6.13 -20.51 -3.97
C MET A 184 -7.54 -20.89 -3.57
N GLY A 185 -7.65 -21.83 -2.62
CA GLY A 185 -8.93 -22.24 -2.05
C GLY A 185 -8.86 -22.37 -0.54
N LEU A 186 -9.97 -22.01 0.10
CA LEU A 186 -10.24 -22.36 1.50
C LEU A 186 -11.19 -23.56 1.47
N VAL A 187 -10.65 -24.74 1.74
CA VAL A 187 -11.29 -26.05 1.51
C VAL A 187 -11.14 -26.96 2.73
N ARG A 188 -11.99 -27.97 2.82
CA ARG A 188 -11.82 -29.08 3.76
C ARG A 188 -11.01 -30.19 3.08
N LEU A 189 -9.86 -30.53 3.65
CA LEU A 189 -9.10 -31.71 3.24
C LEU A 189 -9.72 -32.94 3.90
N THR A 190 -10.13 -33.95 3.11
CA THR A 190 -10.70 -35.17 3.64
C THR A 190 -9.63 -36.13 4.19
N GLU A 191 -8.42 -36.02 3.66
CA GLU A 191 -7.23 -36.74 4.12
C GLU A 191 -6.07 -35.74 4.33
N PRO A 192 -6.05 -35.01 5.46
CA PRO A 192 -5.07 -33.91 5.67
C PRO A 192 -3.61 -34.37 5.61
N ASP A 193 -3.32 -35.62 5.97
CA ASP A 193 -1.95 -36.16 5.97
C ASP A 193 -1.40 -36.40 4.55
N LYS A 194 -2.25 -36.46 3.54
CA LYS A 194 -1.84 -36.51 2.13
C LYS A 194 -1.46 -35.12 1.58
N ALA A 195 -1.89 -34.06 2.21
CA ALA A 195 -1.51 -32.72 1.76
C ALA A 195 -0.08 -32.36 2.19
N PRO A 196 0.71 -31.68 1.33
CA PRO A 196 2.07 -31.30 1.69
C PRO A 196 2.05 -30.28 2.83
N ARG A 197 2.96 -30.43 3.79
CA ARG A 197 3.16 -29.49 4.88
C ARG A 197 4.09 -28.34 4.42
N GLY A 198 3.54 -27.14 4.25
CA GLY A 198 4.29 -25.96 3.80
C GLY A 198 4.52 -25.94 2.28
N TRP A 199 5.63 -25.35 1.87
CA TRP A 199 6.00 -25.18 0.47
C TRP A 199 6.54 -26.48 -0.13
N CYS A 200 5.82 -27.11 -1.05
CA CYS A 200 6.24 -28.31 -1.75
C CYS A 200 6.46 -28.02 -3.23
N ARG A 201 7.73 -28.07 -3.67
CA ARG A 201 8.13 -27.94 -5.08
C ARG A 201 8.11 -29.32 -5.74
N THR A 202 7.57 -29.38 -6.94
CA THR A 202 7.60 -30.52 -7.84
C THR A 202 8.13 -30.09 -9.22
N GLU A 203 8.28 -31.02 -10.16
CA GLU A 203 8.68 -30.70 -11.54
C GLU A 203 7.62 -29.86 -12.30
N ARG A 204 6.38 -29.83 -11.83
CA ARG A 204 5.27 -29.11 -12.48
C ARG A 204 4.96 -27.76 -11.84
N GLY A 205 5.44 -27.54 -10.62
CA GLY A 205 5.13 -26.31 -9.89
C GLY A 205 5.16 -26.49 -8.38
N TRP A 206 4.22 -25.84 -7.69
CA TRP A 206 4.16 -25.82 -6.24
C TRP A 206 2.78 -26.11 -5.70
N VAL A 207 2.72 -26.83 -4.60
CA VAL A 207 1.52 -26.99 -3.78
C VAL A 207 1.84 -26.57 -2.35
N ILE A 208 0.93 -25.82 -1.73
CA ILE A 208 1.07 -25.35 -0.37
C ILE A 208 -0.26 -25.63 0.33
N ALA A 209 -0.23 -26.34 1.44
CA ALA A 209 -1.39 -26.50 2.30
C ALA A 209 -1.06 -25.98 3.70
N LYS A 210 -1.98 -25.21 4.26
CA LYS A 210 -1.87 -24.64 5.61
C LYS A 210 -3.20 -24.78 6.33
N PRO A 211 -3.25 -25.45 7.49
CA PRO A 211 -4.45 -25.47 8.32
C PRO A 211 -4.87 -24.04 8.73
N VAL A 212 -6.18 -23.81 8.75
CA VAL A 212 -6.80 -22.57 9.21
C VAL A 212 -7.77 -22.91 10.32
N ARG A 213 -8.80 -22.12 10.56
CA ARG A 213 -9.85 -22.40 11.55
C ARG A 213 -10.92 -23.34 11.01
N ASP A 214 -11.66 -23.95 11.92
CA ASP A 214 -12.91 -24.69 11.64
C ASP A 214 -12.74 -25.88 10.68
N GLY A 215 -11.58 -26.59 10.76
CA GLY A 215 -11.31 -27.76 9.95
C GLY A 215 -11.02 -27.48 8.47
N HIS A 216 -10.93 -26.22 8.07
CA HIS A 216 -10.52 -25.82 6.72
C HIS A 216 -9.02 -25.64 6.61
N SER A 217 -8.53 -25.83 5.41
CA SER A 217 -7.14 -25.59 5.01
C SER A 217 -7.09 -24.59 3.86
N LEU A 218 -6.11 -23.69 3.90
CA LEU A 218 -5.78 -22.85 2.78
C LEU A 218 -4.84 -23.64 1.86
N VAL A 219 -5.35 -24.04 0.70
CA VAL A 219 -4.57 -24.71 -0.36
C VAL A 219 -4.26 -23.71 -1.45
N ARG A 220 -3.00 -23.68 -1.86
CA ARG A 220 -2.51 -22.85 -2.98
C ARG A 220 -1.73 -23.71 -3.94
N THR A 221 -1.88 -23.44 -5.22
CA THR A 221 -1.09 -24.04 -6.29
C THR A 221 -0.36 -22.95 -7.06
N LEU A 222 0.75 -23.30 -7.66
CA LEU A 222 1.41 -22.56 -8.72
C LEU A 222 1.73 -23.56 -9.82
N ASP A 223 1.02 -23.46 -10.92
CA ASP A 223 1.22 -24.28 -12.11
C ASP A 223 2.20 -23.58 -13.05
N CYS A 224 3.40 -24.16 -13.21
CA CYS A 224 4.47 -23.63 -14.04
C CYS A 224 4.44 -24.15 -15.49
N GLU A 225 3.49 -25.00 -15.85
CA GLU A 225 3.36 -25.52 -17.24
C GLU A 225 2.74 -24.50 -18.18
N GLY A 226 2.09 -23.44 -17.66
CA GLY A 226 1.59 -22.33 -18.47
C GLY A 226 0.40 -21.60 -17.87
N PRO A 227 -0.06 -20.54 -18.55
CA PRO A 227 -1.25 -19.83 -18.12
C PRO A 227 -2.50 -20.65 -18.44
N HIS A 228 -3.49 -20.62 -17.56
CA HIS A 228 -4.77 -21.29 -17.79
C HIS A 228 -5.48 -20.66 -19.03
N PRO A 229 -5.94 -21.47 -19.98
CA PRO A 229 -6.53 -20.96 -21.24
C PRO A 229 -7.81 -20.14 -21.01
N ASP A 230 -8.62 -20.53 -20.03
CA ASP A 230 -9.84 -19.82 -19.66
C ASP A 230 -9.71 -19.15 -18.29
N ARG A 231 -9.39 -17.84 -18.31
CA ARG A 231 -9.24 -17.00 -17.11
C ARG A 231 -10.58 -16.47 -16.57
N HIS A 232 -11.66 -16.64 -17.31
CA HIS A 232 -12.95 -16.03 -17.00
C HIS A 232 -13.91 -17.00 -16.33
N THR A 233 -13.72 -18.32 -16.53
CA THR A 233 -14.53 -19.33 -15.87
C THR A 233 -14.25 -19.37 -14.38
N ARG A 234 -15.31 -19.39 -13.60
CA ARG A 234 -15.24 -19.49 -12.14
C ARG A 234 -14.59 -20.82 -11.73
N ALA A 235 -13.49 -20.73 -11.00
CA ALA A 235 -12.81 -21.89 -10.46
C ALA A 235 -13.66 -22.62 -9.40
N THR A 236 -13.66 -23.94 -9.46
CA THR A 236 -14.38 -24.83 -8.54
C THR A 236 -13.41 -25.58 -7.62
N VAL A 237 -13.94 -26.23 -6.57
CA VAL A 237 -13.14 -27.12 -5.71
C VAL A 237 -12.53 -28.28 -6.50
N ARG A 238 -13.26 -28.78 -7.50
CA ARG A 238 -12.77 -29.82 -8.39
C ARG A 238 -11.55 -29.37 -9.19
N ASP A 239 -11.61 -28.17 -9.78
CA ASP A 239 -10.46 -27.62 -10.51
C ASP A 239 -9.22 -27.48 -9.63
N LEU A 240 -9.41 -27.01 -8.37
CA LEU A 240 -8.31 -26.88 -7.42
C LEU A 240 -7.75 -28.26 -7.01
N ARG A 241 -8.62 -29.26 -6.78
CA ARG A 241 -8.21 -30.62 -6.47
C ARG A 241 -7.41 -31.23 -7.61
N ASP A 242 -7.96 -31.14 -8.83
CA ASP A 242 -7.35 -31.73 -10.02
C ASP A 242 -5.98 -31.08 -10.30
N GLU A 243 -5.86 -29.75 -10.18
CA GLU A 243 -4.60 -29.04 -10.33
C GLU A 243 -3.59 -29.38 -9.21
N ALA A 244 -4.02 -29.35 -7.95
CA ALA A 244 -3.15 -29.67 -6.81
C ALA A 244 -2.64 -31.12 -6.88
N SER A 245 -3.50 -32.09 -7.22
CA SER A 245 -3.16 -33.49 -7.35
C SER A 245 -2.21 -33.73 -8.54
N ARG A 246 -2.45 -33.06 -9.68
CA ARG A 246 -1.59 -33.13 -10.86
C ARG A 246 -0.19 -32.61 -10.54
N ILE A 247 -0.08 -31.46 -9.88
CA ILE A 247 1.21 -30.87 -9.50
C ILE A 247 1.92 -31.75 -8.47
N ALA A 248 1.20 -32.26 -7.46
CA ALA A 248 1.77 -33.10 -6.43
C ALA A 248 2.22 -34.49 -6.95
N GLY A 249 1.58 -34.99 -8.02
CA GLY A 249 1.82 -36.33 -8.55
C GLY A 249 1.05 -37.42 -7.80
N TYR A 250 0.15 -37.06 -6.89
CA TYR A 250 -0.75 -37.96 -6.14
C TYR A 250 -2.04 -37.26 -5.74
N ASP A 251 -3.10 -38.01 -5.42
CA ASP A 251 -4.39 -37.43 -5.08
C ASP A 251 -4.36 -36.70 -3.74
N ILE A 252 -4.83 -35.42 -3.76
CA ILE A 252 -5.04 -34.58 -2.58
C ILE A 252 -6.56 -34.34 -2.46
N PRO A 253 -7.29 -35.23 -1.77
CA PRO A 253 -8.73 -35.17 -1.73
C PRO A 253 -9.22 -33.98 -0.89
N MET A 254 -10.17 -33.22 -1.45
CA MET A 254 -10.75 -32.03 -0.82
C MET A 254 -12.19 -31.82 -1.23
N GLU A 255 -12.93 -31.16 -0.35
CA GLU A 255 -14.36 -30.83 -0.51
C GLU A 255 -14.70 -29.52 0.21
N ASP A 256 -15.97 -29.15 0.25
CA ASP A 256 -16.50 -28.03 1.05
C ASP A 256 -15.70 -26.74 0.90
N ALA A 257 -15.61 -26.24 -0.32
CA ALA A 257 -14.89 -25.00 -0.58
C ALA A 257 -15.70 -23.79 -0.14
N LEU A 258 -15.21 -23.04 0.84
CA LEU A 258 -15.73 -21.72 1.19
C LEU A 258 -15.39 -20.70 0.09
N SER A 259 -14.25 -20.87 -0.56
CA SER A 259 -13.84 -20.04 -1.70
C SER A 259 -12.81 -20.76 -2.55
N VAL A 260 -12.86 -20.54 -3.87
CA VAL A 260 -11.79 -20.90 -4.80
C VAL A 260 -11.60 -19.72 -5.75
N THR A 261 -10.34 -19.36 -6.00
CA THR A 261 -9.96 -18.29 -6.95
C THR A 261 -8.82 -18.75 -7.82
N ARG A 262 -8.81 -18.30 -9.08
CA ARG A 262 -7.72 -18.49 -10.03
C ARG A 262 -7.11 -17.14 -10.34
N PHE A 263 -5.80 -17.07 -10.45
CA PHE A 263 -5.03 -15.89 -10.82
C PHE A 263 -3.79 -16.29 -11.63
N SER A 264 -3.04 -15.34 -12.10
CA SER A 264 -1.84 -15.58 -12.90
C SER A 264 -0.77 -14.54 -12.53
N ASP A 265 0.40 -14.68 -13.12
CA ASP A 265 1.50 -13.72 -13.01
C ASP A 265 1.38 -12.56 -14.00
N PHE A 266 0.20 -12.37 -14.62
CA PHE A 266 -0.03 -11.16 -15.42
C PHE A 266 0.34 -9.93 -14.61
N THR A 267 1.22 -9.11 -15.18
CA THR A 267 1.74 -7.92 -14.53
C THR A 267 1.36 -6.68 -15.33
N ARG A 268 1.03 -5.61 -14.62
CA ARG A 268 0.72 -4.30 -15.16
C ARG A 268 1.28 -3.22 -14.28
N LEU A 269 1.84 -2.18 -14.87
CA LEU A 269 2.17 -0.93 -14.21
C LEU A 269 1.83 0.22 -15.15
N VAL A 270 1.06 1.20 -14.69
CA VAL A 270 0.79 2.41 -15.46
C VAL A 270 2.07 3.23 -15.62
N ARG A 271 2.20 3.93 -16.76
CA ARG A 271 3.36 4.79 -17.02
C ARG A 271 3.35 6.06 -16.20
N HIS A 272 2.16 6.55 -15.86
CA HIS A 272 1.93 7.69 -14.99
C HIS A 272 0.81 7.38 -14.01
N TYR A 273 0.94 7.86 -12.77
CA TYR A 273 -0.07 7.71 -11.71
C TYR A 273 -1.09 8.85 -11.73
N ARG A 274 -0.85 9.85 -12.57
CA ARG A 274 -1.68 11.03 -12.74
C ARG A 274 -1.86 11.38 -14.21
N GLU A 275 -3.10 11.65 -14.62
CA GLU A 275 -3.46 12.26 -15.89
C GLU A 275 -4.38 13.45 -15.62
N GLY A 276 -3.82 14.66 -15.65
CA GLY A 276 -4.56 15.89 -15.35
C GLY A 276 -5.13 15.89 -13.92
N ARG A 277 -6.46 15.75 -13.82
CA ARG A 277 -7.20 15.72 -12.54
C ARG A 277 -7.55 14.32 -12.07
N VAL A 278 -7.12 13.29 -12.78
CA VAL A 278 -7.38 11.88 -12.48
C VAL A 278 -6.11 11.23 -11.94
N PHE A 279 -6.25 10.50 -10.83
CA PHE A 279 -5.18 9.75 -10.17
C PHE A 279 -5.55 8.27 -10.10
N LEU A 280 -4.55 7.39 -10.08
CA LEU A 280 -4.74 5.96 -9.82
C LEU A 280 -3.97 5.54 -8.57
N ALA A 281 -4.54 4.60 -7.80
CA ALA A 281 -3.93 4.04 -6.61
C ALA A 281 -4.21 2.53 -6.48
N GLY A 282 -3.29 1.81 -5.87
CA GLY A 282 -3.40 0.36 -5.67
C GLY A 282 -3.50 -0.42 -6.98
N ASP A 283 -4.29 -1.48 -7.00
CA ASP A 283 -4.44 -2.38 -8.16
C ASP A 283 -4.97 -1.69 -9.42
N ALA A 284 -5.53 -0.48 -9.34
CA ALA A 284 -5.88 0.33 -10.49
C ALA A 284 -4.63 0.81 -11.24
N ALA A 285 -3.54 1.08 -10.52
CA ALA A 285 -2.25 1.54 -11.05
C ALA A 285 -1.27 0.39 -11.30
N HIS A 286 -1.24 -0.63 -10.42
CA HIS A 286 -0.26 -1.73 -10.49
C HIS A 286 -0.88 -3.07 -10.14
N VAL A 287 -0.55 -4.08 -10.92
CA VAL A 287 -0.94 -5.48 -10.72
C VAL A 287 0.31 -6.35 -10.85
N HIS A 288 0.52 -7.24 -9.91
CA HIS A 288 1.63 -8.18 -9.92
C HIS A 288 1.25 -9.50 -9.25
N PHE A 289 2.07 -10.52 -9.42
CA PHE A 289 1.86 -11.82 -8.77
C PHE A 289 1.94 -11.67 -7.23
N PRO A 290 1.03 -12.28 -6.46
CA PRO A 290 0.90 -12.03 -5.01
C PRO A 290 1.99 -12.72 -4.16
N ILE A 291 3.13 -13.13 -4.74
CA ILE A 291 4.25 -13.66 -3.95
C ILE A 291 4.83 -12.56 -3.05
N GLY A 292 5.16 -12.92 -1.82
CA GLY A 292 5.64 -11.95 -0.83
C GLY A 292 4.56 -11.05 -0.21
N GLY A 293 3.30 -11.04 -0.72
CA GLY A 293 2.17 -10.36 -0.09
C GLY A 293 2.25 -8.83 -0.08
N GLN A 294 2.93 -8.20 -1.07
CA GLN A 294 3.27 -6.77 -1.07
C GLN A 294 2.14 -5.84 -1.57
N GLY A 295 1.19 -6.34 -2.39
CA GLY A 295 0.24 -5.48 -3.11
C GLY A 295 -0.64 -4.60 -2.23
N LEU A 296 -1.22 -5.16 -1.15
CA LEU A 296 -2.04 -4.38 -0.22
C LEU A 296 -1.22 -3.29 0.48
N SER A 297 0.00 -3.60 0.91
CA SER A 297 0.92 -2.64 1.54
C SER A 297 1.27 -1.49 0.59
N THR A 298 1.54 -1.80 -0.68
CA THR A 298 1.84 -0.80 -1.72
C THR A 298 0.66 0.15 -1.91
N GLY A 299 -0.57 -0.39 -2.04
CA GLY A 299 -1.77 0.41 -2.19
C GLY A 299 -2.11 1.27 -0.95
N VAL A 300 -1.86 0.76 0.26
CA VAL A 300 -1.99 1.54 1.50
C VAL A 300 -1.05 2.74 1.50
N VAL A 301 0.22 2.53 1.12
CA VAL A 301 1.20 3.63 1.04
C VAL A 301 0.86 4.60 -0.09
N ASP A 302 0.30 4.13 -1.23
CA ASP A 302 -0.24 5.03 -2.27
C ASP A 302 -1.31 5.95 -1.71
N ALA A 303 -2.28 5.39 -0.98
CA ALA A 303 -3.38 6.15 -0.37
C ALA A 303 -2.87 7.23 0.58
N LEU A 304 -1.99 6.87 1.49
CA LEU A 304 -1.44 7.81 2.48
C LEU A 304 -0.56 8.90 1.82
N ASN A 305 0.18 8.55 0.78
CA ASN A 305 1.02 9.49 0.04
C ASN A 305 0.21 10.51 -0.77
N LEU A 306 -0.88 10.06 -1.44
CA LEU A 306 -1.72 10.91 -2.27
C LEU A 306 -2.60 11.84 -1.45
N SER A 307 -3.23 11.33 -0.40
CA SER A 307 -4.35 12.02 0.26
C SER A 307 -3.96 13.36 0.85
N TRP A 308 -2.83 13.48 1.55
CA TRP A 308 -2.40 14.75 2.12
C TRP A 308 -2.02 15.77 1.04
N LYS A 309 -1.40 15.33 -0.07
CA LYS A 309 -1.03 16.19 -1.20
C LYS A 309 -2.27 16.76 -1.86
N LEU A 310 -3.26 15.91 -2.10
CA LEU A 310 -4.53 16.31 -2.69
C LEU A 310 -5.29 17.26 -1.76
N ALA A 311 -5.31 17.00 -0.46
CA ALA A 311 -5.95 17.86 0.53
C ALA A 311 -5.32 19.25 0.59
N HIS A 312 -3.98 19.36 0.65
CA HIS A 312 -3.29 20.65 0.63
C HIS A 312 -3.54 21.42 -0.66
N THR A 313 -3.60 20.72 -1.80
CA THR A 313 -3.93 21.33 -3.10
C THR A 313 -5.36 21.88 -3.12
N LEU A 314 -6.33 21.12 -2.63
CA LEU A 314 -7.74 21.54 -2.55
C LEU A 314 -7.92 22.73 -1.61
N ARG A 315 -7.15 22.81 -0.55
CA ARG A 315 -7.19 23.91 0.43
C ARG A 315 -6.35 25.13 0.03
N GLY A 316 -5.63 25.08 -1.09
CA GLY A 316 -4.76 26.18 -1.54
C GLY A 316 -3.58 26.42 -0.60
N THR A 317 -3.06 25.38 0.04
CA THR A 317 -1.87 25.38 0.91
C THR A 317 -0.78 24.45 0.37
N ALA A 318 -0.80 24.14 -0.91
CA ALA A 318 0.20 23.35 -1.60
C ALA A 318 1.21 24.26 -2.31
N GLY A 319 2.48 23.89 -2.28
CA GLY A 319 3.46 24.46 -3.20
C GLY A 319 3.22 24.00 -4.64
N GLU A 320 3.70 24.74 -5.59
CA GLU A 320 3.55 24.44 -7.02
C GLU A 320 4.09 23.04 -7.35
N GLY A 321 3.37 22.25 -8.16
CA GLY A 321 3.79 20.90 -8.56
C GLY A 321 3.73 19.84 -7.44
N LEU A 322 3.09 20.11 -6.27
CA LEU A 322 3.00 19.13 -5.19
C LEU A 322 2.38 17.81 -5.65
N LEU A 323 1.33 17.85 -6.46
CA LEU A 323 0.63 16.65 -6.95
C LEU A 323 1.50 15.80 -7.91
N ASP A 324 2.46 16.39 -8.61
CA ASP A 324 3.34 15.66 -9.52
C ASP A 324 4.34 14.77 -8.75
N THR A 325 4.60 15.10 -7.49
CA THR A 325 5.42 14.27 -6.61
C THR A 325 4.79 12.91 -6.31
N TYR A 326 3.47 12.75 -6.49
CA TYR A 326 2.81 11.46 -6.30
C TYR A 326 3.32 10.44 -7.32
N ASP A 327 3.34 10.80 -8.60
CA ASP A 327 3.88 9.95 -9.67
C ASP A 327 5.37 9.67 -9.46
N ALA A 328 6.16 10.72 -9.22
CA ALA A 328 7.61 10.63 -9.04
C ALA A 328 8.02 9.74 -7.85
N GLU A 329 7.20 9.66 -6.81
CA GLU A 329 7.47 8.88 -5.60
C GLU A 329 6.90 7.46 -5.69
N ARG A 330 5.64 7.29 -6.15
CA ARG A 330 4.93 6.03 -6.02
C ARG A 330 5.13 5.07 -7.19
N ARG A 331 5.24 5.60 -8.41
CA ARG A 331 5.49 4.74 -9.58
C ARG A 331 6.81 3.98 -9.48
N PRO A 332 7.97 4.61 -9.13
CA PRO A 332 9.22 3.85 -8.94
C PRO A 332 9.14 2.82 -7.80
N ALA A 333 8.45 3.13 -6.71
CA ALA A 333 8.24 2.18 -5.61
C ALA A 333 7.44 0.94 -6.07
N ALA A 334 6.37 1.13 -6.85
CA ALA A 334 5.62 0.02 -7.42
C ALA A 334 6.40 -0.76 -8.48
N GLN A 335 7.27 -0.09 -9.27
CA GLN A 335 8.17 -0.77 -10.21
C GLN A 335 9.09 -1.76 -9.47
N ARG A 336 9.65 -1.37 -8.32
CA ARG A 336 10.48 -2.28 -7.50
C ARG A 336 9.69 -3.50 -7.03
N VAL A 337 8.43 -3.33 -6.63
CA VAL A 337 7.56 -4.46 -6.24
C VAL A 337 7.31 -5.38 -7.43
N VAL A 338 7.00 -4.82 -8.60
CA VAL A 338 6.83 -5.58 -9.85
C VAL A 338 8.10 -6.40 -10.16
N ASP A 339 9.27 -5.77 -10.13
CA ASP A 339 10.54 -6.44 -10.44
C ASP A 339 10.86 -7.53 -9.41
N ASN A 340 10.70 -7.23 -8.12
CA ASN A 340 10.91 -8.19 -7.03
C ASN A 340 9.99 -9.42 -7.17
N THR A 341 8.71 -9.23 -7.46
CA THR A 341 7.79 -10.37 -7.62
C THR A 341 8.12 -11.21 -8.85
N ARG A 342 8.61 -10.61 -9.93
CA ARG A 342 9.09 -11.32 -11.13
C ARG A 342 10.36 -12.10 -10.86
N VAL A 343 11.33 -11.56 -10.10
CA VAL A 343 12.52 -12.28 -9.65
C VAL A 343 12.12 -13.49 -8.81
N GLN A 344 11.25 -13.30 -7.82
CA GLN A 344 10.78 -14.41 -6.98
C GLN A 344 10.12 -15.51 -7.82
N LEU A 345 9.25 -15.14 -8.75
CA LEU A 345 8.56 -16.10 -9.61
C LEU A 345 9.51 -16.85 -10.51
N THR A 346 10.55 -16.19 -11.03
CA THR A 346 11.61 -16.85 -11.81
C THR A 346 12.33 -17.91 -10.98
N LEU A 347 12.68 -17.60 -9.75
CA LEU A 347 13.29 -18.57 -8.81
C LEU A 347 12.35 -19.71 -8.43
N MET A 348 11.04 -19.50 -8.48
CA MET A 348 10.03 -20.53 -8.21
C MET A 348 9.83 -21.52 -9.37
N ARG A 349 10.24 -21.21 -10.59
CA ARG A 349 10.13 -22.15 -11.71
C ARG A 349 10.86 -23.46 -11.39
N PRO A 350 10.26 -24.63 -11.64
CA PRO A 350 10.85 -25.90 -11.21
C PRO A 350 12.04 -26.39 -12.07
N ALA A 351 12.49 -25.59 -13.02
CA ALA A 351 13.58 -25.89 -13.94
C ALA A 351 14.89 -26.18 -13.19
N ALA A 352 15.52 -27.33 -13.47
CA ALA A 352 16.72 -27.81 -12.77
C ALA A 352 17.94 -26.90 -13.02
N GLU A 353 18.01 -26.23 -14.16
CA GLU A 353 19.06 -25.25 -14.47
C GLU A 353 19.08 -24.05 -13.51
N LEU A 354 17.99 -23.81 -12.77
CA LEU A 354 17.92 -22.78 -11.72
C LEU A 354 18.38 -23.26 -10.35
N ASP A 355 18.66 -24.55 -10.15
CA ASP A 355 19.09 -25.06 -8.83
C ASP A 355 20.42 -24.44 -8.35
N PRO A 356 21.46 -24.24 -9.18
CA PRO A 356 22.66 -23.51 -8.75
C PRO A 356 22.35 -22.05 -8.33
N LEU A 357 21.45 -21.36 -9.04
CA LEU A 357 21.03 -20.00 -8.69
C LEU A 357 20.29 -19.96 -7.36
N ARG A 358 19.38 -20.91 -7.11
CA ARG A 358 18.68 -21.05 -5.82
C ARG A 358 19.64 -21.32 -4.67
N ALA A 359 20.61 -22.21 -4.88
CA ALA A 359 21.65 -22.50 -3.89
C ALA A 359 22.44 -21.23 -3.54
N MET A 360 22.90 -20.48 -4.52
CA MET A 360 23.60 -19.22 -4.33
C MET A 360 22.74 -18.18 -3.59
N VAL A 361 21.46 -17.99 -3.99
CA VAL A 361 20.55 -17.06 -3.29
C VAL A 361 20.32 -17.50 -1.85
N THR A 362 20.16 -18.81 -1.59
CA THR A 362 20.02 -19.34 -0.23
C THR A 362 21.26 -19.05 0.62
N GLU A 363 22.45 -19.23 0.06
CA GLU A 363 23.72 -18.87 0.72
C GLU A 363 23.80 -17.38 1.01
N LEU A 364 23.49 -16.52 0.03
CA LEU A 364 23.47 -15.06 0.21
C LEU A 364 22.50 -14.61 1.31
N LEU A 365 21.34 -15.26 1.46
CA LEU A 365 20.37 -14.96 2.52
C LEU A 365 20.87 -15.35 3.93
N THR A 366 21.99 -16.11 4.06
CA THR A 366 22.64 -16.35 5.35
C THR A 366 23.44 -15.14 5.84
N LEU A 367 23.83 -14.24 4.92
CA LEU A 367 24.57 -13.02 5.25
C LEU A 367 23.60 -11.95 5.81
N ASP A 368 23.94 -11.40 6.96
CA ASP A 368 23.08 -10.45 7.67
C ASP A 368 22.73 -9.21 6.85
N GLU A 369 23.67 -8.64 6.11
CA GLU A 369 23.44 -7.47 5.26
C GLU A 369 22.49 -7.79 4.11
N THR A 370 22.67 -8.93 3.44
CA THR A 370 21.80 -9.36 2.34
C THR A 370 20.39 -9.64 2.85
N ARG A 371 20.29 -10.36 3.97
CA ARG A 371 19.01 -10.69 4.60
C ARG A 371 18.25 -9.44 4.98
N ARG A 372 18.91 -8.46 5.61
CA ARG A 372 18.33 -7.17 5.96
C ARG A 372 17.89 -6.41 4.71
N HIS A 373 18.77 -6.27 3.70
CA HIS A 373 18.43 -5.57 2.45
C HIS A 373 17.21 -6.17 1.76
N VAL A 374 17.13 -7.49 1.61
CA VAL A 374 15.99 -8.17 0.99
C VAL A 374 14.72 -8.06 1.86
N GLY A 375 14.87 -8.10 3.18
CA GLY A 375 13.78 -7.87 4.12
C GLY A 375 13.20 -6.45 4.01
N ASP A 376 14.06 -5.45 3.95
CA ASP A 376 13.71 -4.04 3.79
C ASP A 376 13.06 -3.75 2.42
N LEU A 377 13.55 -4.41 1.35
CA LEU A 377 12.96 -4.37 0.01
C LEU A 377 11.51 -4.88 0.03
N ILE A 378 11.26 -6.06 0.60
CA ILE A 378 9.92 -6.66 0.65
C ILE A 378 8.98 -5.83 1.54
N SER A 379 9.48 -5.31 2.63
CA SER A 379 8.71 -4.53 3.60
C SER A 379 8.60 -3.05 3.25
N ALA A 380 9.23 -2.61 2.15
CA ALA A 380 9.32 -1.22 1.69
C ALA A 380 10.03 -0.26 2.67
N GLN A 381 10.80 -0.78 3.62
CA GLN A 381 11.56 0.03 4.58
C GLN A 381 12.75 0.76 3.94
N GLU A 382 13.31 0.20 2.86
CA GLU A 382 14.39 0.84 2.08
C GLU A 382 13.94 2.01 1.20
N THR A 383 12.62 2.23 1.05
CA THR A 383 12.10 3.21 0.12
C THR A 383 12.49 4.62 0.54
N VAL A 384 13.23 5.30 -0.34
CA VAL A 384 13.58 6.71 -0.22
C VAL A 384 12.98 7.43 -1.42
N TYR A 385 12.23 8.50 -1.18
CA TYR A 385 11.64 9.30 -2.25
C TYR A 385 12.66 10.27 -2.84
N PRO A 386 12.50 10.66 -4.11
CA PRO A 386 13.36 11.70 -4.70
C PRO A 386 13.32 12.99 -3.89
N ALA A 387 14.48 13.57 -3.66
CA ALA A 387 14.59 14.87 -3.03
C ALA A 387 13.96 15.94 -3.92
N ARG A 388 12.98 16.70 -3.38
CA ARG A 388 12.30 17.75 -4.11
C ARG A 388 13.10 19.06 -4.09
N SER A 389 13.80 19.32 -3.00
CA SER A 389 14.59 20.56 -2.83
C SER A 389 15.86 20.59 -3.67
N GLY A 390 16.39 19.43 -4.03
CA GLY A 390 17.69 19.31 -4.71
C GLY A 390 18.89 19.73 -3.85
N THR A 391 18.72 19.90 -2.52
CA THR A 391 19.75 20.42 -1.61
C THR A 391 20.85 19.41 -1.27
N GLY A 392 20.64 18.11 -1.58
CA GLY A 392 21.59 17.05 -1.27
C GLY A 392 21.56 16.56 0.18
N SER A 393 20.53 16.90 0.96
CA SER A 393 20.33 16.33 2.29
C SER A 393 20.22 14.81 2.24
N ARG A 394 20.94 14.12 3.12
CA ARG A 394 20.85 12.67 3.26
C ARG A 394 19.54 12.19 3.89
N TRP A 395 18.76 13.08 4.47
CA TRP A 395 17.52 12.78 5.19
C TRP A 395 16.29 12.97 4.31
N GLU A 396 16.33 13.89 3.34
CA GLU A 396 15.18 14.18 2.47
C GLU A 396 14.71 12.92 1.74
N GLY A 397 13.40 12.71 1.73
CA GLY A 397 12.75 11.56 1.14
C GLY A 397 12.76 10.29 2.01
N ARG A 398 13.52 10.25 3.10
CA ARG A 398 13.52 9.09 4.02
C ARG A 398 12.31 9.12 4.95
N PHE A 399 11.82 7.95 5.28
CA PHE A 399 10.85 7.80 6.35
C PHE A 399 11.57 7.93 7.70
N LEU A 400 11.10 8.83 8.54
CA LEU A 400 11.73 9.08 9.85
C LEU A 400 11.30 7.98 10.82
N GLU A 401 12.24 7.27 11.43
CA GLU A 401 11.97 6.25 12.45
C GLU A 401 11.28 6.85 13.67
N ASN A 402 10.42 6.07 14.33
CA ASN A 402 9.75 6.50 15.55
C ASN A 402 10.77 6.73 16.68
N MET A 403 10.61 7.83 17.39
CA MET A 403 11.46 8.20 18.53
C MET A 403 10.69 9.10 19.50
N THR A 404 11.10 9.11 20.77
CA THR A 404 10.59 10.08 21.74
C THR A 404 11.15 11.46 21.41
N VAL A 405 10.27 12.44 21.22
CA VAL A 405 10.62 13.79 20.77
C VAL A 405 10.49 14.81 21.88
N SER A 406 9.44 14.74 22.68
CA SER A 406 9.19 15.71 23.76
C SER A 406 9.18 15.02 25.12
N GLY A 407 9.84 15.66 26.09
CA GLY A 407 9.75 15.35 27.51
C GLY A 407 8.76 16.30 28.19
N GLY A 408 8.06 15.82 29.19
CA GLY A 408 7.11 16.59 29.99
C GLY A 408 6.35 15.65 30.91
N ALA A 409 5.16 16.06 31.35
CA ALA A 409 4.29 15.18 32.15
C ALA A 409 3.89 13.91 31.37
N GLU A 410 3.80 14.03 30.04
CA GLU A 410 3.55 12.91 29.11
C GLU A 410 4.56 12.95 27.95
N PRO A 411 5.43 11.92 27.83
CA PRO A 411 6.34 11.80 26.70
C PRO A 411 5.54 11.68 25.39
N ARG A 412 5.97 12.37 24.33
CA ARG A 412 5.37 12.28 23.00
C ARG A 412 6.41 11.77 22.02
N ASP A 413 5.99 10.80 21.23
CA ASP A 413 6.78 10.25 20.13
C ASP A 413 6.25 10.74 18.76
N LEU A 414 6.97 10.39 17.71
CA LEU A 414 6.56 10.74 16.34
C LEU A 414 5.20 10.14 15.97
N THR A 415 4.86 8.95 16.45
CA THR A 415 3.57 8.31 16.17
C THR A 415 2.44 9.20 16.69
N GLY A 416 2.52 9.67 17.92
CA GLY A 416 1.55 10.58 18.51
C GLY A 416 1.52 11.95 17.83
N LEU A 417 2.68 12.49 17.45
CA LEU A 417 2.79 13.80 16.81
C LEU A 417 2.26 13.82 15.36
N LEU A 418 2.36 12.71 14.63
CA LEU A 418 1.92 12.56 13.23
C LEU A 418 0.50 12.00 13.10
N SER A 419 -0.21 11.72 14.20
CA SER A 419 -1.60 11.24 14.16
C SER A 419 -2.59 12.26 13.59
N GLY A 420 -2.23 13.55 13.60
CA GLY A 420 -2.99 14.63 12.98
C GLY A 420 -2.77 14.76 11.47
N THR A 421 -3.34 15.80 10.89
CA THR A 421 -3.27 16.09 9.45
C THR A 421 -2.15 17.08 9.07
N ARG A 422 -1.48 17.66 10.07
CA ARG A 422 -0.51 18.72 9.84
C ARG A 422 0.92 18.17 9.73
N PRO A 423 1.72 18.65 8.76
CA PRO A 423 3.15 18.39 8.72
C PRO A 423 3.81 18.84 10.02
N LEU A 424 4.88 18.18 10.40
CA LEU A 424 5.58 18.40 11.66
C LEU A 424 6.93 19.08 11.42
N LEU A 425 7.14 20.23 12.05
CA LEU A 425 8.45 20.88 12.15
C LEU A 425 9.05 20.56 13.52
N LEU A 426 10.06 19.70 13.51
CA LEU A 426 10.84 19.35 14.72
C LEU A 426 12.03 20.27 14.82
N LEU A 427 12.22 20.88 15.97
CA LEU A 427 13.31 21.81 16.26
C LEU A 427 14.11 21.31 17.47
N SER A 428 15.43 21.44 17.41
CA SER A 428 16.32 21.14 18.54
C SER A 428 17.52 22.11 18.59
N GLY A 429 18.24 22.08 19.70
CA GLY A 429 19.47 22.84 19.85
C GLY A 429 19.31 24.37 19.90
N GLY A 430 20.43 25.08 19.84
CA GLY A 430 20.51 26.53 20.00
C GLY A 430 19.88 27.34 18.85
N ARG A 431 19.62 26.72 17.69
CA ARG A 431 19.02 27.38 16.53
C ARG A 431 17.50 27.21 16.46
N ALA A 432 16.88 26.48 17.37
CA ALA A 432 15.43 26.19 17.36
C ALA A 432 14.57 27.46 17.27
N ALA A 433 14.91 28.53 18.04
CA ALA A 433 14.18 29.79 18.01
C ALA A 433 14.23 30.48 16.65
N ALA A 434 15.39 30.46 15.97
CA ALA A 434 15.55 31.05 14.64
C ALA A 434 14.73 30.31 13.59
N TYR A 435 14.73 28.98 13.59
CA TYR A 435 13.88 28.18 12.71
C TYR A 435 12.39 28.38 12.99
N GLY A 436 11.98 28.47 14.27
CA GLY A 436 10.60 28.75 14.65
C GLY A 436 10.13 30.12 14.13
N GLU A 437 10.99 31.14 14.19
CA GLU A 437 10.71 32.47 13.64
C GLU A 437 10.57 32.41 12.11
N SER A 438 11.49 31.76 11.42
CA SER A 438 11.43 31.59 9.95
C SER A 438 10.16 30.87 9.49
N ALA A 439 9.62 29.96 10.29
CA ALA A 439 8.41 29.17 9.98
C ALA A 439 7.09 29.88 10.38
N ARG A 440 7.12 31.05 11.01
CA ARG A 440 5.94 31.73 11.59
C ARG A 440 4.82 31.93 10.57
N GLY A 441 5.13 32.30 9.34
CA GLY A 441 4.16 32.50 8.26
C GLY A 441 3.39 31.25 7.85
N TRP A 442 3.86 30.05 8.23
CA TRP A 442 3.22 28.77 7.95
C TRP A 442 2.57 28.14 9.20
N ALA A 443 2.43 28.87 10.31
CA ALA A 443 1.82 28.37 11.55
C ALA A 443 0.40 27.81 11.34
N HIS A 444 -0.32 28.27 10.31
CA HIS A 444 -1.65 27.78 9.94
C HIS A 444 -1.64 26.36 9.35
N VAL A 445 -0.53 25.87 8.78
CA VAL A 445 -0.39 24.52 8.20
C VAL A 445 0.53 23.62 9.01
N LEU A 446 1.50 24.14 9.75
CA LEU A 446 2.49 23.35 10.47
C LEU A 446 2.07 23.03 11.92
N ASN A 447 2.55 21.90 12.40
CA ASN A 447 2.67 21.58 13.82
C ASN A 447 4.16 21.74 14.18
N THR A 448 4.51 22.75 14.97
CA THR A 448 5.92 23.02 15.37
C THR A 448 6.13 22.49 16.79
N VAL A 449 7.16 21.65 16.96
CA VAL A 449 7.52 21.04 18.23
C VAL A 449 9.00 21.24 18.48
N VAL A 450 9.33 21.81 19.66
CA VAL A 450 10.71 21.87 20.14
C VAL A 450 10.98 20.57 20.87
N ALA A 451 11.94 19.81 20.36
CA ALA A 451 12.33 18.52 20.93
C ALA A 451 13.00 18.72 22.30
N SER A 452 12.86 17.71 23.18
CA SER A 452 13.61 17.70 24.41
C SER A 452 15.13 17.64 24.13
N PRO A 453 15.99 18.14 25.05
CA PRO A 453 17.44 18.07 24.88
C PRO A 453 17.98 16.65 24.69
N ASP A 454 17.28 15.66 25.25
CA ASP A 454 17.63 14.24 25.17
C ASP A 454 17.13 13.55 23.90
N ALA A 455 16.34 14.25 23.07
CA ALA A 455 15.85 13.69 21.82
C ALA A 455 17.01 13.53 20.82
N ALA A 456 17.23 12.31 20.36
CA ALA A 456 18.30 11.98 19.41
C ALA A 456 17.91 12.38 17.98
N LEU A 457 17.59 13.67 17.75
CA LEU A 457 17.34 14.18 16.38
C LEU A 457 18.63 14.15 15.57
N PRO A 458 18.55 13.77 14.29
CA PRO A 458 19.73 13.67 13.44
C PRO A 458 20.32 15.02 13.01
N CYS A 459 19.60 16.13 13.23
CA CYS A 459 20.01 17.49 12.95
C CYS A 459 19.13 18.50 13.71
N ASP A 460 19.49 19.79 13.69
CA ASP A 460 18.84 20.86 14.47
C ASP A 460 17.38 21.10 14.10
N ALA A 461 17.00 20.83 12.86
CA ALA A 461 15.61 20.97 12.42
C ALA A 461 15.26 19.96 11.33
N LEU A 462 14.03 19.43 11.40
CA LEU A 462 13.44 18.49 10.43
C LEU A 462 12.01 18.93 10.09
N LEU A 463 11.71 19.01 8.82
CA LEU A 463 10.34 19.14 8.32
C LEU A 463 9.85 17.74 7.89
N VAL A 464 8.84 17.23 8.59
CA VAL A 464 8.30 15.87 8.36
C VAL A 464 6.89 15.98 7.78
N ARG A 465 6.66 15.29 6.68
CA ARG A 465 5.37 15.22 5.98
C ARG A 465 4.33 14.42 6.78
N PRO A 466 3.01 14.60 6.52
CA PRO A 466 1.96 13.83 7.19
C PRO A 466 2.08 12.31 7.01
N ASP A 467 2.72 11.85 5.90
CA ASP A 467 2.98 10.43 5.62
C ASP A 467 4.28 9.89 6.27
N GLY A 468 4.94 10.69 7.11
CA GLY A 468 6.10 10.29 7.89
C GLY A 468 7.45 10.43 7.18
N HIS A 469 7.49 10.93 5.95
CA HIS A 469 8.74 11.15 5.23
C HIS A 469 9.30 12.55 5.51
N VAL A 470 10.63 12.67 5.54
CA VAL A 470 11.32 13.93 5.69
C VAL A 470 11.19 14.75 4.40
N ALA A 471 10.63 15.94 4.51
CA ALA A 471 10.51 16.93 3.43
C ALA A 471 11.76 17.79 3.30
N TRP A 472 12.42 18.07 4.44
CA TRP A 472 13.63 18.87 4.51
C TRP A 472 14.35 18.62 5.84
N ALA A 473 15.67 18.83 5.86
CA ALA A 473 16.50 18.76 7.05
C ALA A 473 17.54 19.89 7.07
N SER A 474 17.93 20.34 8.25
CA SER A 474 18.84 21.47 8.44
C SER A 474 20.31 21.17 8.11
N ASP A 475 20.63 19.96 7.68
CA ASP A 475 21.95 19.59 7.17
C ASP A 475 22.21 20.15 5.75
N ALA A 476 21.15 20.57 5.04
CA ALA A 476 21.29 21.19 3.71
C ALA A 476 20.07 22.08 3.37
N GLY A 477 20.34 23.23 2.75
CA GLY A 477 19.34 24.16 2.23
C GLY A 477 18.64 25.03 3.28
N ASP A 478 17.78 25.93 2.81
CA ASP A 478 17.02 26.87 3.63
C ASP A 478 15.63 26.36 3.96
N LEU A 479 15.17 26.56 5.21
CA LEU A 479 13.85 26.14 5.66
C LEU A 479 12.71 26.88 4.94
N THR A 480 12.89 28.19 4.71
CA THR A 480 11.87 29.03 4.08
C THR A 480 11.61 28.60 2.65
N ASP A 481 12.66 28.26 1.92
CA ASP A 481 12.56 27.75 0.54
C ASP A 481 11.87 26.38 0.52
N ALA A 482 12.21 25.49 1.46
CA ALA A 482 11.54 24.20 1.61
C ALA A 482 10.05 24.37 1.94
N LEU A 483 9.71 25.29 2.85
CA LEU A 483 8.31 25.57 3.21
C LEU A 483 7.51 26.11 2.02
N ARG A 484 8.05 27.03 1.24
CA ARG A 484 7.43 27.49 -0.01
C ARG A 484 7.22 26.36 -1.00
N LEU A 485 8.25 25.55 -1.19
CA LEU A 485 8.22 24.41 -2.12
C LEU A 485 7.12 23.42 -1.78
N TRP A 486 6.95 23.10 -0.50
CA TRP A 486 5.97 22.08 -0.06
C TRP A 486 4.59 22.66 0.22
N PHE A 487 4.51 23.87 0.81
CA PHE A 487 3.28 24.42 1.39
C PHE A 487 2.90 25.81 0.86
N GLY A 488 3.56 26.27 -0.20
CA GLY A 488 3.26 27.55 -0.84
C GLY A 488 3.73 28.76 -0.04
N GLU A 489 3.21 29.95 -0.39
CA GLU A 489 3.61 31.20 0.24
C GLU A 489 3.14 31.33 1.69
N PRO A 490 3.86 32.06 2.55
CA PRO A 490 3.47 32.34 3.93
C PRO A 490 2.19 33.17 4.00
N ARG A 491 1.44 33.04 5.10
CA ARG A 491 0.27 33.88 5.40
C ARG A 491 0.44 34.67 6.67
#